data_b67702a457370ba64d1d4f86667a2f30
#
_entry.id   b67702a457370ba64d1d4f86667a2f30
#
_cell.length_a   1.000
_cell.length_b   1.000
_cell.length_c   1.000
_cell.angle_alpha   90.00
_cell.angle_beta   90.00
_cell.angle_gamma   90.00
#
_symmetry.space_group_name_H-M   'P 1'
#
loop_
_entity.id
_entity.type
_entity.pdbx_description
1 polymer ?
#
loop_
_entity_poly.entity_id
_entity_poly.type
_entity_poly.pdbx_seq_one_letter_code
_entity_poly.pdbx_strand_id
1 'polypeptide(L)'
;MKLNKGEVKKLYEEALSLVKSKPPEFFNLRKMRDTVGLCYWSDIELDYRRDIIPTAFHELFHYMRPDWSESNIKYAESRVINTCTPLEVATFFKYLADKLFECEFKKEQSGHQISHKKRKIKYNQ
;
A
#
# COMPACT_ATOMS: atom_id res chain seq x y z
N MET A 1 16.90 11.50 6.42
CA MET A 1 16.07 11.86 5.23
C MET A 1 15.23 13.07 5.55
N LYS A 2 15.05 13.93 4.58
CA LYS A 2 14.24 15.13 4.75
C LYS A 2 13.49 15.41 3.45
N LEU A 3 12.16 15.41 3.52
CA LEU A 3 11.32 15.62 2.34
C LEU A 3 10.67 17.01 2.42
N ASN A 4 10.77 17.78 1.33
CA ASN A 4 10.05 19.05 1.24
C ASN A 4 8.60 18.79 0.77
N LYS A 5 7.77 19.83 0.78
CA LYS A 5 6.34 19.70 0.42
C LYS A 5 6.13 19.16 -0.99
N GLY A 6 6.95 19.60 -1.93
CA GLY A 6 6.86 19.13 -3.33
C GLY A 6 7.16 17.65 -3.46
N GLU A 7 8.18 17.18 -2.75
CA GLU A 7 8.54 15.76 -2.73
C GLU A 7 7.47 14.90 -2.07
N VAL A 8 6.88 15.40 -0.98
CA VAL A 8 5.78 14.70 -0.29
C VAL A 8 4.58 14.59 -1.24
N LYS A 9 4.25 15.65 -1.95
CA LYS A 9 3.14 15.63 -2.91
C LYS A 9 3.39 14.64 -4.03
N LYS A 10 4.62 14.57 -4.55
CA LYS A 10 4.98 13.59 -5.58
C LYS A 10 4.83 12.16 -5.09
N LEU A 11 5.21 11.88 -3.84
CA LEU A 11 5.03 10.54 -3.27
C LEU A 11 3.55 10.17 -3.21
N TYR A 12 2.71 11.10 -2.76
CA TYR A 12 1.26 10.87 -2.74
C TYR A 12 0.73 10.59 -4.15
N GLU A 13 1.10 11.42 -5.12
CA GLU A 13 0.62 11.28 -6.49
C GLU A 13 1.08 9.96 -7.12
N GLU A 14 2.31 9.57 -6.85
CA GLU A 14 2.86 8.31 -7.35
C GLU A 14 2.13 7.12 -6.72
N ALA A 15 1.88 7.15 -5.41
CA ALA A 15 1.12 6.11 -4.73
C ALA A 15 -0.31 6.02 -5.27
N LEU A 16 -0.97 7.16 -5.47
CA LEU A 16 -2.32 7.19 -6.04
C LEU A 16 -2.33 6.63 -7.46
N SER A 17 -1.32 6.97 -8.26
CA SER A 17 -1.18 6.44 -9.61
C SER A 17 -1.07 4.91 -9.61
N LEU A 18 -0.31 4.36 -8.67
CA LEU A 18 -0.18 2.90 -8.52
C LEU A 18 -1.52 2.27 -8.16
N VAL A 19 -2.26 2.87 -7.24
CA VAL A 19 -3.58 2.35 -6.86
C VAL A 19 -4.51 2.34 -8.06
N LYS A 20 -4.46 3.36 -8.90
CA LYS A 20 -5.29 3.44 -10.11
C LYS A 20 -4.87 2.47 -11.19
N SER A 21 -3.57 2.28 -11.39
CA SER A 21 -3.02 1.54 -12.53
C SER A 21 -2.79 0.05 -12.27
N LYS A 22 -2.53 -0.34 -11.05
CA LYS A 22 -2.29 -1.75 -10.74
C LYS A 22 -3.60 -2.54 -10.78
N PRO A 23 -3.54 -3.81 -11.20
CA PRO A 23 -4.76 -4.64 -11.23
C PRO A 23 -5.27 -4.91 -9.81
N PRO A 24 -6.55 -5.28 -9.67
CA PRO A 24 -7.11 -5.58 -8.35
C PRO A 24 -6.31 -6.62 -7.57
N GLU A 25 -5.74 -7.60 -8.25
CA GLU A 25 -4.98 -8.70 -7.64
C GLU A 25 -3.72 -8.21 -6.93
N PHE A 26 -3.29 -6.96 -7.18
CA PHE A 26 -2.17 -6.35 -6.49
C PHE A 26 -2.50 -5.99 -5.04
N PHE A 27 -3.78 -5.84 -4.71
CA PHE A 27 -4.24 -5.34 -3.41
C PHE A 27 -5.01 -6.44 -2.69
N ASN A 28 -4.43 -6.97 -1.60
CA ASN A 28 -5.00 -8.10 -0.88
C ASN A 28 -5.28 -7.77 0.58
N LEU A 29 -6.42 -8.23 1.07
CA LEU A 29 -6.77 -8.15 2.48
C LEU A 29 -6.48 -9.48 3.15
N ARG A 30 -5.93 -9.42 4.37
CA ARG A 30 -5.56 -10.62 5.10
C ARG A 30 -5.51 -10.32 6.60
N LYS A 31 -5.76 -11.34 7.42
CA LYS A 31 -5.49 -11.25 8.86
C LYS A 31 -4.03 -11.62 9.09
N MET A 32 -3.28 -10.75 9.75
CA MET A 32 -1.86 -10.94 9.96
C MET A 32 -1.54 -10.99 11.45
N ARG A 33 -0.56 -11.80 11.82
CA ARG A 33 -0.21 -12.01 13.21
C ARG A 33 0.85 -11.01 13.70
N ASP A 34 1.95 -10.89 12.96
CA ASP A 34 3.14 -10.19 13.42
C ASP A 34 3.37 -8.84 12.74
N THR A 35 2.51 -8.47 11.79
CA THR A 35 2.65 -7.23 11.04
C THR A 35 1.27 -6.76 10.61
N VAL A 36 1.17 -5.51 10.13
CA VAL A 36 -0.08 -4.94 9.63
C VAL A 36 -0.13 -4.89 8.12
N GLY A 37 1.00 -5.09 7.46
CA GLY A 37 1.09 -5.12 6.01
C GLY A 37 2.37 -5.76 5.53
N LEU A 38 2.36 -6.20 4.29
CA LEU A 38 3.53 -6.77 3.63
C LEU A 38 3.56 -6.30 2.18
N CYS A 39 4.76 -6.13 1.66
CA CYS A 39 4.97 -5.77 0.26
C CYS A 39 5.78 -6.85 -0.45
N TYR A 40 5.26 -7.27 -1.60
CA TYR A 40 5.92 -8.19 -2.51
C TYR A 40 6.09 -7.53 -3.87
N TRP A 41 6.88 -8.10 -4.76
CA TRP A 41 6.99 -7.57 -6.11
C TRP A 41 5.69 -7.74 -6.89
N SER A 42 4.89 -8.75 -6.55
CA SER A 42 3.62 -9.04 -7.24
C SER A 42 2.42 -8.31 -6.65
N ASP A 43 2.47 -7.95 -5.37
CA ASP A 43 1.30 -7.42 -4.67
C ASP A 43 1.65 -6.89 -3.29
N ILE A 44 0.66 -6.24 -2.67
CA ILE A 44 0.73 -5.89 -1.26
C ILE A 44 -0.38 -6.61 -0.49
N GLU A 45 -0.14 -6.84 0.79
CA GLU A 45 -1.12 -7.42 1.70
C GLU A 45 -1.35 -6.47 2.86
N LEU A 46 -2.60 -6.27 3.23
CA LEU A 46 -2.99 -5.34 4.29
C LEU A 46 -3.88 -6.06 5.30
N ASP A 47 -3.60 -5.88 6.58
CA ASP A 47 -4.48 -6.40 7.62
C ASP A 47 -5.67 -5.45 7.78
N TYR A 48 -6.86 -5.92 7.37
CA TYR A 48 -8.06 -5.09 7.32
C TYR A 48 -8.62 -4.74 8.71
N ARG A 49 -8.05 -5.32 9.76
CA ARG A 49 -8.46 -5.01 11.15
C ARG A 49 -7.70 -3.81 11.72
N ARG A 50 -6.75 -3.26 10.97
CA ARG A 50 -5.83 -2.21 11.41
C ARG A 50 -5.97 -0.97 10.51
N ASP A 51 -5.15 0.03 10.76
CA ASP A 51 -5.17 1.29 10.03
C ASP A 51 -4.78 1.10 8.56
N ILE A 52 -5.77 0.83 7.72
CA ILE A 52 -5.55 0.48 6.31
C ILE A 52 -4.86 1.60 5.52
N ILE A 53 -5.28 2.87 5.69
CA ILE A 53 -4.75 3.96 4.86
C ILE A 53 -3.26 4.19 5.11
N PRO A 54 -2.82 4.42 6.36
CA PRO A 54 -1.38 4.55 6.59
C PRO A 54 -0.59 3.32 6.15
N THR A 55 -1.11 2.13 6.42
CA THR A 55 -0.45 0.89 6.05
C THR A 55 -0.32 0.75 4.54
N ALA A 56 -1.35 1.14 3.78
CA ALA A 56 -1.31 1.09 2.33
C ALA A 56 -0.21 2.01 1.79
N PHE A 57 -0.11 3.25 2.29
CA PHE A 57 0.99 4.14 1.90
C PHE A 57 2.34 3.51 2.24
N HIS A 58 2.46 2.94 3.43
CA HIS A 58 3.70 2.31 3.89
C HIS A 58 4.17 1.21 2.92
N GLU A 59 3.27 0.29 2.59
CA GLU A 59 3.63 -0.82 1.69
C GLU A 59 3.84 -0.35 0.25
N LEU A 60 3.08 0.63 -0.22
CA LEU A 60 3.30 1.21 -1.54
C LEU A 60 4.66 1.92 -1.60
N PHE A 61 5.07 2.60 -0.54
CA PHE A 61 6.39 3.26 -0.52
C PHE A 61 7.52 2.24 -0.54
N HIS A 62 7.36 1.08 0.11
CA HIS A 62 8.32 -0.01 -0.04
C HIS A 62 8.40 -0.50 -1.48
N TYR A 63 7.27 -0.57 -2.16
CA TYR A 63 7.21 -0.96 -3.56
C TYR A 63 7.89 0.09 -4.46
N MET A 64 7.61 1.37 -4.20
CA MET A 64 8.15 2.48 -5.00
C MET A 64 9.62 2.74 -4.74
N ARG A 65 10.07 2.51 -3.52
CA ARG A 65 11.43 2.82 -3.05
C ARG A 65 11.99 1.63 -2.27
N PRO A 66 12.28 0.52 -2.95
CA PRO A 66 12.71 -0.70 -2.25
C PRO A 66 14.06 -0.56 -1.55
N ASP A 67 14.86 0.43 -1.90
CA ASP A 67 16.16 0.72 -1.28
C ASP A 67 16.07 1.61 -0.04
N TRP A 68 14.90 2.17 0.26
CA TRP A 68 14.74 2.99 1.47
C TRP A 68 14.66 2.11 2.71
N SER A 69 15.28 2.57 3.80
CA SER A 69 15.20 1.89 5.09
C SER A 69 13.78 1.95 5.66
N GLU A 70 13.48 1.05 6.58
CA GLU A 70 12.19 1.04 7.26
C GLU A 70 11.90 2.38 7.94
N SER A 71 12.93 2.99 8.56
CA SER A 71 12.75 4.28 9.23
C SER A 71 12.44 5.40 8.22
N ASN A 72 13.05 5.35 7.03
CA ASN A 72 12.75 6.33 5.97
C ASN A 72 11.33 6.15 5.44
N ILE A 73 10.89 4.91 5.28
CA ILE A 73 9.51 4.63 4.85
C ILE A 73 8.50 5.16 5.89
N LYS A 74 8.75 4.91 7.17
CA LYS A 74 7.88 5.42 8.24
C LYS A 74 7.83 6.95 8.26
N TYR A 75 8.96 7.58 8.05
CA TYR A 75 9.02 9.04 7.95
C TYR A 75 8.18 9.54 6.78
N ALA A 76 8.35 8.94 5.60
CA ALA A 76 7.60 9.32 4.40
C ALA A 76 6.09 9.12 4.59
N GLU A 77 5.70 7.99 5.16
CA GLU A 77 4.31 7.70 5.48
C GLU A 77 3.71 8.79 6.37
N SER A 78 4.40 9.12 7.45
CA SER A 78 3.94 10.16 8.38
C SER A 78 3.82 11.52 7.69
N ARG A 79 4.83 11.87 6.87
CA ARG A 79 4.81 13.13 6.13
C ARG A 79 3.62 13.22 5.18
N VAL A 80 3.35 12.17 4.43
CA VAL A 80 2.23 12.15 3.48
C VAL A 80 0.89 12.25 4.23
N ILE A 81 0.70 11.42 5.25
CA ILE A 81 -0.55 11.42 6.02
C ILE A 81 -0.82 12.79 6.65
N ASN A 82 0.21 13.44 7.19
CA ASN A 82 0.04 14.73 7.86
C ASN A 82 -0.05 15.91 6.89
N THR A 83 0.32 15.73 5.64
CA THR A 83 0.31 16.80 4.64
C THR A 83 -0.90 16.75 3.72
N CYS A 84 -1.46 15.55 3.48
CA CYS A 84 -2.63 15.38 2.63
C CYS A 84 -3.84 16.15 3.15
N THR A 85 -4.61 16.72 2.22
CA THR A 85 -5.92 17.28 2.55
C THR A 85 -6.92 16.15 2.77
N PRO A 86 -8.05 16.40 3.46
CA PRO A 86 -9.11 15.39 3.58
C PRO A 86 -9.58 14.85 2.23
N LEU A 87 -9.66 15.71 1.20
CA LEU A 87 -10.08 15.26 -0.12
C LEU A 87 -9.04 14.32 -0.75
N GLU A 88 -7.75 14.60 -0.56
CA GLU A 88 -6.70 13.71 -1.06
C GLU A 88 -6.76 12.35 -0.39
N VAL A 89 -6.96 12.30 0.93
CA VAL A 89 -7.12 11.03 1.65
C VAL A 89 -8.35 10.29 1.17
N ALA A 90 -9.48 10.99 1.02
CA ALA A 90 -10.72 10.37 0.55
C ALA A 90 -10.58 9.82 -0.87
N THR A 91 -9.89 10.55 -1.74
CA THR A 91 -9.64 10.11 -3.12
C THR A 91 -8.79 8.83 -3.13
N PHE A 92 -7.72 8.82 -2.38
CA PHE A 92 -6.85 7.65 -2.26
C PHE A 92 -7.65 6.45 -1.73
N PHE A 93 -8.43 6.67 -0.68
CA PHE A 93 -9.24 5.62 -0.06
C PHE A 93 -10.27 5.04 -1.03
N LYS A 94 -10.92 5.91 -1.80
CA LYS A 94 -11.92 5.48 -2.78
C LYS A 94 -11.33 4.50 -3.80
N TYR A 95 -10.22 4.86 -4.42
CA TYR A 95 -9.58 3.99 -5.42
C TYR A 95 -9.01 2.72 -4.80
N LEU A 96 -8.42 2.83 -3.62
CA LEU A 96 -7.92 1.66 -2.90
C LEU A 96 -9.06 0.71 -2.56
N ALA A 97 -10.17 1.25 -2.02
CA ALA A 97 -11.32 0.44 -1.65
C ALA A 97 -11.91 -0.29 -2.85
N ASP A 98 -11.99 0.38 -4.01
CA ASP A 98 -12.48 -0.24 -5.23
C ASP A 98 -11.61 -1.44 -5.64
N LYS A 99 -10.30 -1.29 -5.57
CA LYS A 99 -9.37 -2.37 -5.91
C LYS A 99 -9.46 -3.53 -4.93
N LEU A 100 -9.50 -3.21 -3.64
CA LEU A 100 -9.65 -4.23 -2.60
C LEU A 100 -10.95 -4.99 -2.76
N PHE A 101 -12.04 -4.29 -3.04
CA PHE A 101 -13.34 -4.93 -3.27
C PHE A 101 -13.28 -5.88 -4.46
N GLU A 102 -12.77 -5.40 -5.59
CA GLU A 102 -12.67 -6.24 -6.79
C GLU A 102 -11.80 -7.48 -6.57
N CYS A 103 -10.69 -7.33 -5.85
CA CYS A 103 -9.81 -8.45 -5.56
C CYS A 103 -10.50 -9.51 -4.71
N GLU A 104 -11.13 -9.09 -3.62
CA GLU A 104 -11.78 -10.04 -2.71
C GLU A 104 -13.03 -10.66 -3.34
N PHE A 105 -13.77 -9.87 -4.13
CA PHE A 105 -14.93 -10.38 -4.87
C PHE A 105 -14.51 -11.48 -5.84
N LYS A 106 -13.43 -11.26 -6.60
CA LYS A 106 -12.92 -12.27 -7.55
C LYS A 106 -12.48 -13.55 -6.85
N LYS A 107 -11.86 -13.44 -5.66
CA LYS A 107 -11.47 -14.60 -4.88
C LYS A 107 -12.67 -15.44 -4.49
N GLU A 108 -13.75 -14.81 -4.04
CA GLU A 108 -14.98 -15.52 -3.68
C GLU A 108 -15.63 -16.15 -4.90
N GLN A 109 -15.66 -15.47 -6.03
CA GLN A 109 -16.22 -16.00 -7.27
C GLN A 109 -15.47 -17.23 -7.76
N SER A 110 -14.16 -17.25 -7.62
CA SER A 110 -13.33 -18.38 -8.07
C SER A 110 -13.41 -19.58 -7.14
N GLY A 111 -13.82 -19.37 -5.90
CA GLY A 111 -13.95 -20.46 -4.92
C GLY A 111 -12.64 -21.10 -4.48
N HIS A 112 -11.49 -20.45 -4.79
CA HIS A 112 -10.20 -20.96 -4.33
C HIS A 112 -9.26 -19.82 -3.99
N GLN A 113 -8.31 -20.13 -3.12
CA GLN A 113 -7.25 -19.20 -2.78
C GLN A 113 -6.13 -19.30 -3.80
N ILE A 114 -5.58 -18.15 -4.16
CA ILE A 114 -4.38 -18.13 -4.98
C ILE A 114 -3.23 -18.59 -4.12
N SER A 115 -2.69 -19.79 -4.44
CA SER A 115 -1.58 -20.38 -3.72
C SER A 115 -0.37 -20.43 -4.65
N HIS A 116 0.54 -19.49 -4.48
CA HIS A 116 1.82 -19.50 -5.18
C HIS A 116 2.84 -18.79 -4.32
N LYS A 117 4.10 -19.09 -4.57
CA LYS A 117 5.18 -18.45 -3.83
C LYS A 117 5.31 -17.00 -4.25
N LYS A 118 5.28 -16.11 -3.26
CA LYS A 118 5.48 -14.69 -3.45
C LYS A 118 6.89 -14.33 -3.02
N ARG A 119 7.50 -13.41 -3.76
CA ARG A 119 8.83 -12.93 -3.44
C ARG A 119 8.72 -11.60 -2.69
N LYS A 120 9.06 -11.64 -1.41
CA LYS A 120 9.04 -10.45 -0.58
C LYS A 120 10.15 -9.48 -1.01
N ILE A 121 9.81 -8.20 -1.04
CA ILE A 121 10.79 -7.14 -1.29
C ILE A 121 11.71 -7.02 -0.08
N LYS A 122 13.03 -7.00 -0.33
CA LYS A 122 14.01 -6.80 0.72
C LYS A 122 14.17 -5.32 1.00
N TYR A 123 14.19 -4.95 2.27
CA TYR A 123 14.31 -3.56 2.69
C TYR A 123 15.67 -3.31 3.32
N ASN A 124 16.16 -2.08 3.16
CA ASN A 124 17.32 -1.60 3.91
C ASN A 124 16.84 -1.11 5.27
N GLN A 125 17.42 -1.67 6.29
CA GLN A 125 17.05 -1.35 7.68
C GLN A 125 17.88 -0.18 8.24
#